data_27625d886a41e0188b23856b03330c5d
#
_entry.id   27625d886a41e0188b23856b03330c5d
#
_cell.length_a   1.000
_cell.length_b   1.000
_cell.length_c   1.000
_cell.angle_alpha   90.00
_cell.angle_beta   90.00
_cell.angle_gamma   90.00
#
_symmetry.space_group_name_H-M   'P 1'
#
loop_
_entity.id
_entity.type
_entity.pdbx_description
1 polymer ?
#
loop_
_entity_poly.entity_id
_entity_poly.type
_entity_poly.pdbx_seq_one_letter_code
_entity_poly.pdbx_strand_id
1 'polypeptide(L)'
;MKTARLFVNLRRFNALLPSLALLLMAVAFAWAALTTDKPSPPKTVVPPGQPESLVSDVLELRKLDNDLDLGPKLVMLKVVSKKKSGSAYDNSEIRNLVFVSDDSETMKWVFPSQDQELVSVHPLKNSTGDIKGIYVEAVAKSSEAKASGFHLSSIYLVSADGSVLKKVLSDVDEVVSRRNDAHKLRLIYKKQNTVRAAQIDMQDFKVLTDRELLN
;
A
#
# COMPACT_ATOMS: atom_id res chain seq x y z
N MET A 1 35.61 -69.21 -6.99
CA MET A 1 35.58 -68.43 -5.72
C MET A 1 35.74 -66.92 -5.88
N LYS A 2 35.81 -66.30 -7.06
CA LYS A 2 35.94 -64.82 -7.26
C LYS A 2 34.61 -64.06 -7.28
N THR A 3 33.51 -64.71 -7.65
CA THR A 3 32.20 -64.09 -7.78
C THR A 3 31.53 -63.75 -6.45
N ALA A 4 31.72 -64.49 -5.40
CA ALA A 4 31.16 -64.31 -4.07
C ALA A 4 31.62 -62.95 -3.40
N ARG A 5 32.86 -62.58 -3.63
CA ARG A 5 33.46 -61.37 -3.05
C ARG A 5 32.88 -60.07 -3.73
N LEU A 6 32.48 -60.15 -4.99
CA LEU A 6 31.94 -59.05 -5.72
C LEU A 6 30.55 -58.74 -5.20
N PHE A 7 29.72 -59.74 -4.89
CA PHE A 7 28.36 -59.57 -4.36
C PHE A 7 28.32 -58.96 -2.95
N VAL A 8 29.28 -59.30 -2.11
CA VAL A 8 29.39 -58.74 -0.75
C VAL A 8 29.74 -57.24 -0.79
N ASN A 9 30.61 -56.85 -1.73
CA ASN A 9 30.99 -55.45 -1.90
C ASN A 9 29.86 -54.62 -2.49
N LEU A 10 29.05 -55.17 -3.43
CA LEU A 10 27.89 -54.50 -3.99
C LEU A 10 26.81 -54.25 -2.91
N ARG A 11 26.56 -55.24 -2.02
CA ARG A 11 25.61 -55.08 -0.90
C ARG A 11 26.05 -54.00 0.10
N ARG A 12 27.34 -53.88 0.37
CA ARG A 12 27.87 -52.84 1.24
C ARG A 12 27.79 -51.45 0.60
N PHE A 13 27.94 -51.36 -0.71
CA PHE A 13 27.79 -50.10 -1.46
C PHE A 13 26.35 -49.63 -1.47
N ASN A 14 25.37 -50.51 -1.68
CA ASN A 14 23.96 -50.18 -1.62
C ASN A 14 23.46 -49.77 -0.22
N ALA A 15 24.10 -50.22 0.85
CA ALA A 15 23.77 -49.81 2.22
C ALA A 15 24.35 -48.42 2.58
N LEU A 16 25.40 -47.95 1.89
CA LEU A 16 26.01 -46.65 2.12
C LEU A 16 25.30 -45.53 1.36
N LEU A 17 24.64 -45.83 0.23
CA LEU A 17 23.95 -44.86 -0.60
C LEU A 17 22.82 -44.09 0.14
N PRO A 18 21.90 -44.76 0.88
CA PRO A 18 20.86 -44.08 1.62
C PRO A 18 21.42 -43.22 2.76
N SER A 19 22.52 -43.66 3.40
CA SER A 19 23.15 -42.86 4.46
C SER A 19 23.81 -41.58 3.92
N LEU A 20 24.42 -41.65 2.75
CA LEU A 20 25.00 -40.49 2.07
C LEU A 20 23.93 -39.50 1.60
N ALA A 21 22.80 -40.03 1.08
CA ALA A 21 21.66 -39.19 0.67
C ALA A 21 21.03 -38.45 1.85
N LEU A 22 20.87 -39.10 3.01
CA LEU A 22 20.39 -38.49 4.24
C LEU A 22 21.34 -37.40 4.75
N LEU A 23 22.66 -37.65 4.67
CA LEU A 23 23.65 -36.64 5.08
C LEU A 23 23.60 -35.39 4.17
N LEU A 24 23.49 -35.59 2.85
CA LEU A 24 23.36 -34.48 1.90
C LEU A 24 22.07 -33.69 2.09
N MET A 25 20.93 -34.34 2.38
CA MET A 25 19.72 -33.68 2.74
C MET A 25 19.85 -32.84 4.03
N ALA A 26 20.48 -33.43 5.06
CA ALA A 26 20.69 -32.72 6.33
C ALA A 26 21.58 -31.48 6.14
N VAL A 27 22.62 -31.55 5.33
CA VAL A 27 23.48 -30.40 4.99
C VAL A 27 22.70 -29.34 4.17
N ALA A 28 21.88 -29.77 3.21
CA ALA A 28 21.07 -28.85 2.42
C ALA A 28 20.02 -28.13 3.29
N PHE A 29 19.38 -28.87 4.22
CA PHE A 29 18.46 -28.26 5.19
C PHE A 29 19.15 -27.28 6.16
N ALA A 30 20.33 -27.65 6.65
CA ALA A 30 21.12 -26.77 7.52
C ALA A 30 21.55 -25.49 6.76
N TRP A 31 21.92 -25.62 5.49
CA TRP A 31 22.30 -24.46 4.68
C TRP A 31 21.09 -23.59 4.31
N ALA A 32 19.96 -24.19 3.98
CA ALA A 32 18.71 -23.44 3.78
C ALA A 32 18.28 -22.68 5.05
N ALA A 33 18.44 -23.28 6.23
CA ALA A 33 18.14 -22.62 7.50
C ALA A 33 19.12 -21.49 7.86
N LEU A 34 20.38 -21.57 7.39
CA LEU A 34 21.39 -20.53 7.60
C LEU A 34 21.33 -19.39 6.57
N THR A 35 20.78 -19.67 5.36
CA THR A 35 20.66 -18.70 4.28
C THR A 35 19.26 -18.09 4.16
N THR A 36 18.28 -18.54 4.96
CA THR A 36 17.05 -17.76 5.13
C THR A 36 17.45 -16.49 5.85
N ASP A 37 17.67 -15.43 5.09
CA ASP A 37 17.69 -14.07 5.60
C ASP A 37 16.44 -13.92 6.45
N LYS A 38 16.62 -13.81 7.76
CA LYS A 38 15.53 -13.38 8.64
C LYS A 38 15.02 -12.10 8.01
N PRO A 39 13.72 -12.01 7.68
CA PRO A 39 13.18 -10.77 7.16
C PRO A 39 13.64 -9.68 8.11
N SER A 40 14.42 -8.75 7.60
CA SER A 40 14.88 -7.59 8.36
C SER A 40 13.64 -6.98 9.01
N PRO A 41 13.69 -6.61 10.30
CA PRO A 41 12.55 -5.98 10.95
C PRO A 41 12.12 -4.79 10.10
N PRO A 42 10.80 -4.59 9.91
CA PRO A 42 10.29 -3.53 9.05
C PRO A 42 10.94 -2.21 9.50
N LYS A 43 11.55 -1.50 8.55
CA LYS A 43 12.19 -0.21 8.83
C LYS A 43 11.10 0.72 9.37
N THR A 44 11.25 1.18 10.59
CA THR A 44 10.42 2.24 11.16
C THR A 44 10.67 3.50 10.35
N VAL A 45 9.64 3.99 9.69
CA VAL A 45 9.73 5.19 8.84
C VAL A 45 9.25 6.37 9.66
N VAL A 46 10.15 7.32 9.90
CA VAL A 46 9.82 8.57 10.60
C VAL A 46 9.39 9.61 9.56
N PRO A 47 8.20 10.20 9.69
CA PRO A 47 7.75 11.25 8.78
C PRO A 47 8.65 12.49 8.89
N PRO A 48 8.90 13.21 7.77
CA PRO A 48 9.66 14.44 7.82
C PRO A 48 9.00 15.48 8.75
N GLY A 49 9.77 16.04 9.66
CA GLY A 49 9.34 17.12 10.56
C GLY A 49 8.69 16.67 11.87
N GLN A 50 8.54 15.36 12.15
CA GLN A 50 8.11 14.89 13.46
C GLN A 50 9.29 14.40 14.30
N PRO A 51 9.39 14.82 15.58
CA PRO A 51 10.40 14.27 16.49
C PRO A 51 10.10 12.79 16.78
N GLU A 52 11.13 11.96 16.77
CA GLU A 52 11.02 10.49 16.98
C GLU A 52 10.25 10.09 18.24
N SER A 53 10.24 10.95 19.25
CA SER A 53 9.56 10.70 20.54
C SER A 53 8.02 10.73 20.49
N LEU A 54 7.41 11.21 19.39
CA LEU A 54 5.95 11.29 19.23
C LEU A 54 5.37 10.16 18.35
N VAL A 55 6.19 9.28 17.82
CA VAL A 55 5.73 8.14 17.01
C VAL A 55 5.28 7.03 17.97
N SER A 56 4.03 7.11 18.44
CA SER A 56 3.43 6.05 19.28
C SER A 56 3.04 4.80 18.49
N ASP A 57 2.90 4.93 17.17
CA ASP A 57 2.48 3.85 16.26
C ASP A 57 3.67 3.39 15.42
N VAL A 58 3.85 2.08 15.31
CA VAL A 58 4.84 1.52 14.40
C VAL A 58 4.34 1.71 12.97
N LEU A 59 5.03 2.55 12.20
CA LEU A 59 4.72 2.77 10.79
C LEU A 59 5.49 1.78 9.93
N GLU A 60 4.78 1.11 9.02
CA GLU A 60 5.36 0.18 8.06
C GLU A 60 5.10 0.65 6.62
N LEU A 61 6.09 0.48 5.76
CA LEU A 61 5.92 0.65 4.32
C LEU A 61 5.42 -0.68 3.72
N ARG A 62 4.29 -0.64 3.04
CA ARG A 62 3.73 -1.80 2.33
C ARG A 62 3.44 -1.45 0.88
N LYS A 63 3.64 -2.41 0.00
CA LYS A 63 3.21 -2.27 -1.39
C LYS A 63 1.67 -2.17 -1.44
N LEU A 64 1.14 -1.34 -2.31
CA LEU A 64 -0.29 -1.34 -2.59
C LEU A 64 -0.67 -2.66 -3.27
N ASP A 65 -1.78 -3.30 -2.79
CA ASP A 65 -2.21 -4.63 -3.25
C ASP A 65 -2.81 -4.62 -4.66
N ASN A 66 -3.08 -3.45 -5.21
CA ASN A 66 -3.58 -3.30 -6.58
C ASN A 66 -2.42 -2.89 -7.48
N ASP A 67 -2.27 -3.57 -8.62
CA ASP A 67 -1.28 -3.32 -9.66
C ASP A 67 -1.26 -1.84 -10.12
N LEU A 68 -0.74 -0.99 -9.24
CA LEU A 68 -0.39 0.38 -9.55
C LEU A 68 0.96 0.35 -10.25
N ASP A 69 0.93 -0.06 -11.52
CA ASP A 69 2.07 0.09 -12.39
C ASP A 69 2.17 1.56 -12.82
N LEU A 70 2.97 2.32 -12.09
CA LEU A 70 3.29 3.72 -12.40
C LEU A 70 4.39 3.83 -13.46
N GLY A 71 4.79 2.68 -14.03
CA GLY A 71 5.90 2.56 -14.95
C GLY A 71 7.17 2.02 -14.27
N PRO A 72 8.20 1.70 -15.06
CA PRO A 72 9.37 0.95 -14.60
C PRO A 72 10.24 1.70 -13.58
N LYS A 73 10.03 3.00 -13.40
CA LYS A 73 10.90 3.85 -12.59
C LYS A 73 10.26 4.41 -11.33
N LEU A 74 8.99 4.15 -11.08
CA LEU A 74 8.26 4.76 -9.96
C LEU A 74 7.40 3.74 -9.25
N VAL A 75 7.61 3.60 -7.95
CA VAL A 75 6.83 2.74 -7.06
C VAL A 75 6.09 3.58 -6.05
N MET A 76 4.80 3.32 -5.87
CA MET A 76 4.03 3.91 -4.77
C MET A 76 3.84 2.90 -3.65
N LEU A 77 4.18 3.30 -2.45
CA LEU A 77 4.02 2.52 -1.23
C LEU A 77 2.99 3.16 -0.31
N LYS A 78 2.23 2.34 0.41
CA LYS A 78 1.36 2.81 1.50
C LYS A 78 2.13 2.80 2.82
N VAL A 79 1.95 3.84 3.60
CA VAL A 79 2.43 3.91 4.98
C VAL A 79 1.30 3.44 5.89
N VAL A 80 1.53 2.36 6.59
CA VAL A 80 0.50 1.69 7.39
C VAL A 80 0.86 1.79 8.87
N SER A 81 -0.12 2.20 9.68
CA SER A 81 -0.03 2.16 11.13
C SER A 81 -0.63 0.86 11.64
N LYS A 82 0.12 0.09 12.44
CA LYS A 82 -0.41 -1.07 13.15
C LYS A 82 -0.99 -0.62 14.49
N LYS A 83 -2.28 -0.81 14.68
CA LYS A 83 -2.86 -0.79 16.03
C LYS A 83 -2.39 -2.03 16.80
N LYS A 84 -1.87 -1.86 18.00
CA LYS A 84 -1.67 -2.92 19.00
C LYS A 84 -3.05 -3.42 19.47
N SER A 85 -3.79 -4.11 18.61
CA SER A 85 -5.03 -4.79 18.97
C SER A 85 -4.71 -6.28 19.11
N GLY A 86 -5.08 -6.88 20.24
CA GLY A 86 -4.95 -8.32 20.47
C GLY A 86 -5.88 -9.19 19.61
N SER A 87 -6.48 -8.64 18.58
CA SER A 87 -7.33 -9.33 17.62
C SER A 87 -6.50 -9.86 16.44
N ALA A 88 -6.80 -11.09 16.01
CA ALA A 88 -6.17 -11.73 14.85
C ALA A 88 -6.45 -11.05 13.50
N TYR A 89 -7.28 -10.01 13.46
CA TYR A 89 -7.57 -9.22 12.27
C TYR A 89 -6.57 -8.08 12.15
N ASP A 90 -5.93 -7.97 10.98
CA ASP A 90 -4.98 -6.91 10.64
C ASP A 90 -5.74 -5.56 10.49
N ASN A 91 -5.99 -4.88 11.60
CA ASN A 91 -6.60 -3.55 11.64
C ASN A 91 -5.55 -2.47 11.31
N SER A 92 -4.89 -2.62 10.20
CA SER A 92 -3.91 -1.65 9.74
C SER A 92 -4.61 -0.49 9.03
N GLU A 93 -4.31 0.75 9.45
CA GLU A 93 -4.83 1.98 8.84
C GLU A 93 -3.78 2.58 7.91
N ILE A 94 -4.16 2.95 6.69
CA ILE A 94 -3.25 3.66 5.78
C ILE A 94 -3.17 5.12 6.24
N ARG A 95 -1.96 5.60 6.50
CA ARG A 95 -1.72 6.97 7.01
C ARG A 95 -1.19 7.93 5.96
N ASN A 96 -0.41 7.40 5.01
CA ASN A 96 0.18 8.20 3.96
C ASN A 96 0.52 7.34 2.74
N LEU A 97 0.92 8.00 1.68
CA LEU A 97 1.49 7.40 0.48
C LEU A 97 2.90 7.95 0.29
N VAL A 98 3.78 7.12 -0.24
CA VAL A 98 5.17 7.48 -0.54
C VAL A 98 5.48 7.04 -1.96
N PHE A 99 6.02 7.94 -2.75
CA PHE A 99 6.59 7.63 -4.05
C PHE A 99 8.09 7.41 -3.92
N VAL A 100 8.56 6.33 -4.50
CA VAL A 100 9.98 5.95 -4.54
C VAL A 100 10.37 5.83 -6.00
N SER A 101 11.39 6.57 -6.41
CA SER A 101 11.95 6.48 -7.76
C SER A 101 13.19 5.59 -7.75
N ASP A 102 13.34 4.72 -8.76
CA ASP A 102 14.54 3.90 -8.92
C ASP A 102 15.79 4.72 -9.20
N ASP A 103 15.62 5.92 -9.78
CA ASP A 103 16.74 6.81 -10.15
C ASP A 103 17.22 7.68 -8.95
N SER A 104 16.48 7.68 -7.85
CA SER A 104 16.81 8.47 -6.66
C SER A 104 16.51 7.70 -5.39
N GLU A 105 17.42 7.72 -4.43
CA GLU A 105 17.18 7.19 -3.09
C GLU A 105 16.17 8.03 -2.29
N THR A 106 15.53 9.01 -2.94
CA THR A 106 14.62 9.96 -2.30
C THR A 106 13.22 9.43 -2.26
N MET A 107 12.63 9.44 -1.07
CA MET A 107 11.22 9.15 -0.83
C MET A 107 10.43 10.45 -0.83
N LYS A 108 9.37 10.51 -1.64
CA LYS A 108 8.46 11.65 -1.70
C LYS A 108 7.16 11.33 -1.00
N TRP A 109 6.94 11.98 0.12
CA TRP A 109 5.71 11.87 0.90
C TRP A 109 4.58 12.66 0.25
N VAL A 110 3.39 12.05 0.15
CA VAL A 110 2.22 12.70 -0.46
C VAL A 110 1.60 13.70 0.51
N PHE A 111 1.39 13.30 1.76
CA PHE A 111 0.82 14.17 2.77
C PHE A 111 1.92 14.67 3.73
N PRO A 112 1.83 15.93 4.18
CA PRO A 112 2.82 16.52 5.08
C PRO A 112 2.76 15.95 6.51
N SER A 113 1.63 15.35 6.91
CA SER A 113 1.45 14.74 8.23
C SER A 113 0.85 13.35 8.14
N GLN A 114 0.73 12.66 9.28
CA GLN A 114 0.10 11.34 9.44
C GLN A 114 -1.24 11.43 10.20
N ASP A 115 -1.81 12.63 10.33
CA ASP A 115 -3.00 12.90 11.15
C ASP A 115 -4.32 12.52 10.47
N GLN A 116 -4.25 11.93 9.28
CA GLN A 116 -5.38 11.39 8.56
C GLN A 116 -5.31 9.87 8.43
N GLU A 117 -6.46 9.30 8.16
CA GLU A 117 -6.63 7.93 7.70
C GLU A 117 -7.07 7.96 6.24
N LEU A 118 -6.36 7.24 5.37
CA LEU A 118 -6.72 7.11 3.97
C LEU A 118 -7.65 5.91 3.82
N VAL A 119 -8.95 6.20 3.69
CA VAL A 119 -10.00 5.16 3.62
C VAL A 119 -10.15 4.58 2.23
N SER A 120 -9.72 5.32 1.21
CA SER A 120 -9.81 4.88 -0.19
C SER A 120 -8.66 5.45 -1.01
N VAL A 121 -7.97 4.58 -1.76
CA VAL A 121 -6.87 4.95 -2.66
C VAL A 121 -7.05 4.21 -3.97
N HIS A 122 -7.25 4.92 -5.07
CA HIS A 122 -7.48 4.31 -6.39
C HIS A 122 -6.76 5.04 -7.52
N PRO A 123 -6.14 4.29 -8.45
CA PRO A 123 -5.59 4.88 -9.66
C PRO A 123 -6.71 5.38 -10.57
N LEU A 124 -6.49 6.53 -11.17
CA LEU A 124 -7.35 7.10 -12.21
C LEU A 124 -6.68 6.85 -13.56
N LYS A 125 -7.21 5.88 -14.30
CA LYS A 125 -6.67 5.45 -15.59
C LYS A 125 -7.43 6.13 -16.73
N ASN A 126 -6.72 6.50 -17.80
CA ASN A 126 -7.35 6.92 -19.06
C ASN A 126 -7.86 5.70 -19.83
N SER A 127 -8.39 5.92 -21.03
CA SER A 127 -8.91 4.87 -21.94
C SER A 127 -7.83 3.89 -22.44
N THR A 128 -6.56 4.29 -22.41
CA THR A 128 -5.41 3.45 -22.77
C THR A 128 -4.85 2.65 -21.59
N GLY A 129 -5.39 2.88 -20.40
CA GLY A 129 -4.94 2.22 -19.17
C GLY A 129 -3.84 2.96 -18.42
N ASP A 130 -3.31 4.08 -18.97
CA ASP A 130 -2.27 4.87 -18.30
C ASP A 130 -2.84 5.57 -17.07
N ILE A 131 -2.09 5.58 -15.99
CA ILE A 131 -2.44 6.29 -14.76
C ILE A 131 -2.20 7.79 -14.96
N LYS A 132 -3.26 8.58 -14.84
CA LYS A 132 -3.22 10.06 -14.94
C LYS A 132 -3.22 10.74 -13.59
N GLY A 133 -3.57 10.01 -12.55
CA GLY A 133 -3.56 10.49 -11.19
C GLY A 133 -4.06 9.43 -10.22
N ILE A 134 -4.10 9.77 -8.97
CA ILE A 134 -4.55 8.90 -7.90
C ILE A 134 -5.62 9.63 -7.11
N TYR A 135 -6.76 8.98 -6.96
CA TYR A 135 -7.84 9.41 -6.09
C TYR A 135 -7.56 8.95 -4.67
N VAL A 136 -7.67 9.86 -3.73
CA VAL A 136 -7.50 9.57 -2.31
C VAL A 136 -8.66 10.16 -1.53
N GLU A 137 -9.30 9.33 -0.74
CA GLU A 137 -10.28 9.75 0.26
C GLU A 137 -9.65 9.64 1.64
N ALA A 138 -9.64 10.76 2.38
CA ALA A 138 -8.99 10.84 3.67
C ALA A 138 -9.93 11.42 4.73
N VAL A 139 -9.89 10.81 5.92
CA VAL A 139 -10.62 11.23 7.12
C VAL A 139 -9.61 11.78 8.13
N ALA A 140 -9.90 12.96 8.70
CA ALA A 140 -9.07 13.50 9.76
C ALA A 140 -9.19 12.66 11.04
N LYS A 141 -8.06 12.37 11.69
CA LYS A 141 -8.01 11.59 12.95
C LYS A 141 -8.31 12.47 14.19
N SER A 142 -9.11 13.52 14.06
CA SER A 142 -9.42 14.36 15.22
C SER A 142 -10.29 13.60 16.23
N SER A 143 -10.06 13.85 17.52
CA SER A 143 -10.87 13.28 18.61
C SER A 143 -12.34 13.71 18.54
N GLU A 144 -12.62 14.86 17.95
CA GLU A 144 -13.96 15.41 17.77
C GLU A 144 -14.76 14.68 16.70
N ALA A 145 -14.13 14.24 15.60
CA ALA A 145 -14.79 13.44 14.56
C ALA A 145 -15.25 12.07 15.10
N LYS A 146 -14.54 11.50 16.06
CA LYS A 146 -14.93 10.23 16.71
C LYS A 146 -16.16 10.39 17.62
N ALA A 147 -16.33 11.53 18.23
CA ALA A 147 -17.43 11.78 19.18
C ALA A 147 -18.78 11.97 18.47
N SER A 148 -18.78 12.47 17.22
CA SER A 148 -20.00 12.73 16.44
C SER A 148 -20.54 11.50 15.69
N GLY A 149 -19.76 10.42 15.58
CA GLY A 149 -20.12 9.22 14.79
C GLY A 149 -20.14 9.44 13.27
N PHE A 150 -19.93 10.68 12.80
CA PHE A 150 -19.85 11.03 11.38
C PHE A 150 -18.39 11.26 11.00
N HIS A 151 -17.89 10.43 10.08
CA HIS A 151 -16.56 10.59 9.51
C HIS A 151 -16.66 11.39 8.22
N LEU A 152 -16.51 12.71 8.31
CA LEU A 152 -16.44 13.56 7.13
C LEU A 152 -15.11 13.35 6.44
N SER A 153 -15.16 13.00 5.16
CA SER A 153 -13.98 12.78 4.35
C SER A 153 -13.62 14.01 3.50
N SER A 154 -12.35 14.12 3.19
CA SER A 154 -11.84 15.04 2.17
C SER A 154 -11.33 14.24 0.99
N ILE A 155 -11.63 14.72 -0.22
CA ILE A 155 -11.18 14.09 -1.45
C ILE A 155 -9.97 14.83 -1.97
N TYR A 156 -8.92 14.08 -2.22
CA TYR A 156 -7.67 14.58 -2.80
C TYR A 156 -7.41 13.90 -4.15
N LEU A 157 -6.76 14.63 -5.03
CA LEU A 157 -6.15 14.10 -6.24
C LEU A 157 -4.64 14.28 -6.15
N VAL A 158 -3.92 13.25 -6.52
CA VAL A 158 -2.46 13.21 -6.56
C VAL A 158 -2.05 12.96 -8.00
N SER A 159 -1.06 13.69 -8.50
CA SER A 159 -0.51 13.40 -9.84
C SER A 159 0.17 12.01 -9.87
N ALA A 160 0.25 11.41 -11.05
CA ALA A 160 0.82 10.07 -11.21
C ALA A 160 2.27 9.96 -10.72
N ASP A 161 3.02 11.07 -10.71
CA ASP A 161 4.40 11.17 -10.20
C ASP A 161 4.48 11.63 -8.73
N GLY A 162 3.34 11.82 -8.06
CA GLY A 162 3.27 12.32 -6.69
C GLY A 162 3.71 13.78 -6.51
N SER A 163 3.88 14.57 -7.60
CA SER A 163 4.38 15.94 -7.52
C SER A 163 3.32 16.93 -7.07
N VAL A 164 2.07 16.66 -7.34
CA VAL A 164 0.93 17.51 -7.01
C VAL A 164 -0.02 16.76 -6.10
N LEU A 165 -0.34 17.35 -4.95
CA LEU A 165 -1.45 16.95 -4.07
C LEU A 165 -2.45 18.08 -4.03
N LYS A 166 -3.69 17.83 -4.42
CA LYS A 166 -4.74 18.83 -4.40
C LYS A 166 -6.00 18.30 -3.71
N LYS A 167 -6.47 19.03 -2.68
CA LYS A 167 -7.79 18.81 -2.10
C LYS A 167 -8.84 19.37 -3.05
N VAL A 168 -9.75 18.53 -3.50
CA VAL A 168 -10.80 18.92 -4.48
C VAL A 168 -12.18 19.05 -3.84
N LEU A 169 -12.47 18.24 -2.81
CA LEU A 169 -13.71 18.33 -2.04
C LEU A 169 -13.42 18.18 -0.55
N SER A 170 -14.23 18.81 0.29
CA SER A 170 -14.20 18.68 1.75
C SER A 170 -15.59 18.42 2.30
N ASP A 171 -15.64 17.88 3.51
CA ASP A 171 -16.87 17.59 4.28
C ASP A 171 -17.82 16.68 3.50
N VAL A 172 -17.27 15.62 2.91
CA VAL A 172 -18.01 14.59 2.17
C VAL A 172 -18.47 13.53 3.16
N ASP A 173 -19.78 13.27 3.22
CA ASP A 173 -20.35 12.21 4.06
C ASP A 173 -20.10 10.83 3.44
N GLU A 174 -20.32 10.73 2.12
CA GLU A 174 -20.22 9.47 1.37
C GLU A 174 -19.96 9.74 -0.12
N VAL A 175 -19.07 9.00 -0.73
CA VAL A 175 -18.92 8.97 -2.19
C VAL A 175 -19.77 7.83 -2.75
N VAL A 176 -20.87 8.18 -3.42
CA VAL A 176 -21.85 7.24 -3.98
C VAL A 176 -21.36 6.62 -5.29
N SER A 177 -20.74 7.43 -6.13
CA SER A 177 -20.25 6.97 -7.44
C SER A 177 -19.05 7.77 -7.89
N ARG A 178 -18.14 7.08 -8.55
CA ARG A 178 -16.96 7.66 -9.18
C ARG A 178 -16.80 7.12 -10.58
N ARG A 179 -16.64 8.02 -11.55
CA ARG A 179 -16.30 7.70 -12.94
C ARG A 179 -15.24 8.65 -13.44
N ASN A 180 -14.19 8.12 -14.03
CA ASN A 180 -13.21 8.92 -14.75
C ASN A 180 -13.25 8.58 -16.24
N ASP A 181 -13.11 9.58 -17.06
CA ASP A 181 -12.79 9.51 -18.48
C ASP A 181 -11.39 10.12 -18.72
N ALA A 182 -10.95 10.21 -19.97
CA ALA A 182 -9.61 10.67 -20.29
C ALA A 182 -9.24 12.06 -19.72
N HIS A 183 -10.23 12.91 -19.47
CA HIS A 183 -10.01 14.31 -19.11
C HIS A 183 -10.74 14.74 -17.85
N LYS A 184 -11.74 13.98 -17.37
CA LYS A 184 -12.60 14.40 -16.28
C LYS A 184 -12.87 13.28 -15.29
N LEU A 185 -12.79 13.61 -14.01
CA LEU A 185 -13.33 12.80 -12.95
C LEU A 185 -14.73 13.34 -12.58
N ARG A 186 -15.72 12.45 -12.57
CA ARG A 186 -17.08 12.73 -12.13
C ARG A 186 -17.33 12.02 -10.83
N LEU A 187 -17.82 12.77 -9.84
CA LEU A 187 -18.17 12.24 -8.52
C LEU A 187 -19.64 12.53 -8.25
N ILE A 188 -20.37 11.54 -7.75
CA ILE A 188 -21.64 11.71 -7.08
C ILE A 188 -21.39 11.42 -5.61
N TYR A 189 -21.75 12.34 -4.74
CA TYR A 189 -21.45 12.26 -3.33
C TYR A 189 -22.53 12.90 -2.49
N LYS A 190 -22.58 12.55 -1.20
CA LYS A 190 -23.43 13.17 -0.20
C LYS A 190 -22.62 14.19 0.59
N LYS A 191 -23.23 15.32 0.87
CA LYS A 191 -22.73 16.36 1.76
C LYS A 191 -23.90 17.02 2.47
N GLN A 192 -23.91 16.98 3.82
CA GLN A 192 -24.98 17.56 4.63
C GLN A 192 -26.39 17.10 4.21
N ASN A 193 -26.56 15.80 4.02
CA ASN A 193 -27.79 15.16 3.54
C ASN A 193 -28.22 15.49 2.11
N THR A 194 -27.47 16.29 1.35
CA THR A 194 -27.75 16.57 -0.05
C THR A 194 -26.92 15.70 -0.97
N VAL A 195 -27.51 15.26 -2.09
CA VAL A 195 -26.78 14.55 -3.14
C VAL A 195 -26.25 15.55 -4.15
N ARG A 196 -24.95 15.53 -4.37
CA ARG A 196 -24.24 16.45 -5.24
C ARG A 196 -23.49 15.74 -6.34
N ALA A 197 -23.24 16.45 -7.45
CA ALA A 197 -22.38 16.00 -8.53
C ALA A 197 -21.26 17.00 -8.79
N ALA A 198 -20.03 16.54 -8.73
CA ALA A 198 -18.86 17.31 -9.09
C ALA A 198 -18.22 16.77 -10.38
N GLN A 199 -17.70 17.69 -11.20
CA GLN A 199 -16.79 17.38 -12.31
C GLN A 199 -15.46 18.07 -12.05
N ILE A 200 -14.39 17.31 -12.19
CA ILE A 200 -13.03 17.75 -11.92
C ILE A 200 -12.19 17.50 -13.16
N ASP A 201 -11.45 18.51 -13.59
CA ASP A 201 -10.47 18.36 -14.66
C ASP A 201 -9.29 17.50 -14.18
N MET A 202 -8.87 16.55 -15.00
CA MET A 202 -7.78 15.63 -14.66
C MET A 202 -6.39 16.17 -15.01
N GLN A 203 -6.30 17.31 -15.71
CA GLN A 203 -5.03 17.91 -16.07
C GLN A 203 -4.48 18.78 -14.93
N ASP A 204 -5.33 19.62 -14.34
CA ASP A 204 -4.95 20.57 -13.29
C ASP A 204 -5.67 20.34 -11.95
N PHE A 205 -6.49 19.28 -11.88
CA PHE A 205 -7.32 18.93 -10.73
C PHE A 205 -8.25 20.06 -10.28
N LYS A 206 -8.75 20.84 -11.23
CA LYS A 206 -9.67 21.92 -10.96
C LYS A 206 -11.11 21.42 -10.93
N VAL A 207 -11.86 21.78 -9.92
CA VAL A 207 -13.32 21.56 -9.88
C VAL A 207 -13.97 22.46 -10.92
N LEU A 208 -14.53 21.85 -11.95
CA LEU A 208 -15.22 22.55 -13.06
C LEU A 208 -16.65 22.89 -12.67
N THR A 209 -17.33 21.93 -12.04
CA THR A 209 -18.71 22.10 -11.56
C THR A 209 -18.88 21.32 -10.26
N ASP A 210 -19.70 21.86 -9.37
CA ASP A 210 -20.20 21.20 -8.18
C ASP A 210 -21.63 21.68 -7.94
N ARG A 211 -22.60 20.80 -8.18
CA ARG A 211 -24.02 21.15 -8.14
C ARG A 211 -24.82 20.13 -7.34
N GLU A 212 -25.84 20.58 -6.71
CA GLU A 212 -26.82 19.75 -6.04
C GLU A 212 -27.70 19.04 -7.07
N LEU A 213 -27.98 17.78 -6.82
CA LEU A 213 -28.86 16.94 -7.65
C LEU A 213 -30.21 16.70 -6.99
N LEU A 214 -30.21 16.44 -5.68
CA LEU A 214 -31.40 16.11 -4.89
C LEU A 214 -31.25 16.69 -3.49
N ASN A 215 -32.33 17.20 -2.96
CA ASN A 215 -32.51 17.60 -1.57
C ASN A 215 -33.17 16.50 -0.76
#